data_c36958ecd738a86389cffb17ca0755af
#
_entry.id   c36958ecd738a86389cffb17ca0755af
#
_cell.length_a   1.000
_cell.length_b   1.000
_cell.length_c   1.000
_cell.angle_alpha   90.00
_cell.angle_beta   90.00
_cell.angle_gamma   90.00
#
_symmetry.space_group_name_H-M   'P 1'
#
loop_
_entity.id
_entity.type
_entity.pdbx_description
1 polymer ?
#
loop_
_entity_poly.entity_id
_entity_poly.type
_entity_poly.pdbx_seq_one_letter_code
_entity_poly.pdbx_strand_id
1 'polypeptide(L)'
;DGTELGDIAKMCGVKYDVGMESRHDTKEDIAPEEKNNIVQDITYVAILKDYGKDVTIPCPEGYNKDEFACACASHVCIMPKEPDRVWSKDMMITYGKLPNNKYMINWPIEGNDYYVNLIEMTREEREEALKYAKHYTMCFVYFLQHELGFNTLGLADDEYPTADKLPFIPYHRESRRIHGLVRFDLNHACEPFRQSQPLYRTCIAVGNYPVDHHHTRYHGYEELPNLYFHPIPSYGLPLGTLIPKDVEGLIVAEKSISVSNIINGTTRLQPMVMQIGQAAGALAALAVKEGKNIREVSVREVQNAILDGKGYLLPYLDVELDHPMFKSLQRIGSTGILKGIGKSVDWSNQMWFRADTCLLYTSPSPRDGLL
;
A
#
# COMPACT_ATOMS: atom_id res chain seq x y z
N ASP A 1 4.57 -14.27 -9.10
CA ASP A 1 3.16 -13.86 -9.12
C ASP A 1 3.06 -12.38 -8.79
N GLY A 2 2.51 -11.61 -9.69
CA GLY A 2 2.16 -10.19 -9.52
C GLY A 2 0.68 -9.95 -9.83
N THR A 3 -0.16 -10.99 -9.70
CA THR A 3 -1.60 -10.83 -9.87
C THR A 3 -2.22 -10.04 -8.72
N GLU A 4 -3.29 -9.33 -9.02
CA GLU A 4 -3.94 -8.38 -8.11
C GLU A 4 -4.40 -9.02 -6.79
N LEU A 5 -4.82 -10.28 -6.84
CA LEU A 5 -5.36 -11.02 -5.70
C LEU A 5 -4.53 -12.27 -5.32
N GLY A 6 -3.32 -12.44 -5.86
CA GLY A 6 -2.44 -13.58 -5.55
C GLY A 6 -2.99 -14.92 -6.06
N ASP A 7 -3.70 -14.91 -7.18
CA ASP A 7 -4.39 -16.10 -7.69
C ASP A 7 -3.41 -17.20 -8.15
N ILE A 8 -2.25 -16.83 -8.73
CA ILE A 8 -1.22 -17.81 -9.12
C ILE A 8 -0.59 -18.46 -7.90
N ALA A 9 -0.31 -17.67 -6.83
CA ALA A 9 0.21 -18.22 -5.58
C ALA A 9 -0.75 -19.27 -4.99
N LYS A 10 -2.06 -18.98 -4.99
CA LYS A 10 -3.11 -19.95 -4.60
C LYS A 10 -3.08 -21.19 -5.47
N MET A 11 -3.01 -21.04 -6.81
CA MET A 11 -2.97 -22.17 -7.75
C MET A 11 -1.73 -23.05 -7.56
N CYS A 12 -0.61 -22.45 -7.12
CA CYS A 12 0.63 -23.18 -6.79
C CYS A 12 0.59 -23.85 -5.39
N GLY A 13 -0.48 -23.68 -4.62
CA GLY A 13 -0.62 -24.28 -3.29
C GLY A 13 0.13 -23.53 -2.19
N VAL A 14 0.50 -22.26 -2.40
CA VAL A 14 1.12 -21.44 -1.37
C VAL A 14 0.12 -21.17 -0.24
N LYS A 15 0.56 -21.32 1.00
CA LYS A 15 -0.24 -20.92 2.17
C LYS A 15 -0.28 -19.39 2.29
N TYR A 16 -1.42 -18.86 2.69
CA TYR A 16 -1.63 -17.41 2.80
C TYR A 16 -2.65 -17.07 3.89
N ASP A 17 -2.68 -15.80 4.27
CA ASP A 17 -3.69 -15.18 5.12
C ASP A 17 -4.53 -14.19 4.30
N VAL A 18 -5.79 -14.02 4.71
CA VAL A 18 -6.74 -13.02 4.20
C VAL A 18 -7.35 -12.30 5.40
N GLY A 19 -7.60 -10.99 5.28
CA GLY A 19 -8.11 -10.19 6.38
C GLY A 19 -7.07 -9.97 7.48
N MET A 20 -7.52 -9.71 8.70
CA MET A 20 -6.65 -9.29 9.80
C MET A 20 -6.20 -10.50 10.63
N GLU A 21 -4.91 -10.58 10.91
CA GLU A 21 -4.36 -11.52 11.89
C GLU A 21 -4.67 -11.06 13.32
N SER A 22 -4.72 -12.03 14.23
CA SER A 22 -4.80 -11.74 15.68
C SER A 22 -3.49 -11.15 16.20
N ARG A 23 -3.58 -10.25 17.19
CA ARG A 23 -2.41 -9.75 17.94
C ARG A 23 -1.61 -10.86 18.61
N HIS A 24 -2.24 -11.99 18.90
CA HIS A 24 -1.56 -13.16 19.45
C HIS A 24 -0.65 -13.87 18.45
N ASP A 25 -0.97 -13.75 17.14
CA ASP A 25 -0.18 -14.35 16.05
C ASP A 25 0.99 -13.45 15.64
N THR A 26 0.74 -12.15 15.48
CA THR A 26 1.73 -11.18 14.97
C THR A 26 2.47 -10.42 16.06
N LYS A 27 1.96 -10.40 17.28
CA LYS A 27 2.47 -9.60 18.41
C LYS A 27 2.42 -8.08 18.16
N GLU A 28 1.56 -7.66 17.27
CA GLU A 28 1.29 -6.25 16.99
C GLU A 28 0.18 -5.76 17.93
N ASP A 29 0.49 -4.85 18.85
CA ASP A 29 -0.44 -4.42 19.90
C ASP A 29 -1.73 -3.79 19.37
N ILE A 30 -1.68 -3.19 18.18
CA ILE A 30 -2.83 -2.57 17.52
C ILE A 30 -3.65 -3.53 16.64
N ALA A 31 -3.21 -4.77 16.47
CA ALA A 31 -3.98 -5.79 15.76
C ALA A 31 -5.22 -6.21 16.59
N PRO A 32 -6.28 -6.70 15.93
CA PRO A 32 -7.47 -7.17 16.65
C PRO A 32 -7.15 -8.35 17.57
N GLU A 33 -7.98 -8.56 18.58
CA GLU A 33 -7.86 -9.70 19.51
C GLU A 33 -7.98 -11.02 18.76
N GLU A 34 -8.97 -11.13 17.90
CA GLU A 34 -9.24 -12.33 17.12
C GLU A 34 -9.04 -12.09 15.62
N LYS A 35 -8.57 -13.13 14.92
CA LYS A 35 -8.45 -13.13 13.47
C LYS A 35 -9.84 -12.98 12.82
N ASN A 36 -9.91 -12.21 11.74
CA ASN A 36 -11.10 -12.08 10.91
C ASN A 36 -10.75 -12.11 9.40
N ASN A 37 -11.77 -12.11 8.54
CA ASN A 37 -11.61 -12.10 7.09
C ASN A 37 -11.99 -10.75 6.46
N ILE A 38 -11.97 -9.68 7.26
CA ILE A 38 -12.33 -8.34 6.80
C ILE A 38 -11.14 -7.75 6.05
N VAL A 39 -11.41 -7.31 4.83
CA VAL A 39 -10.43 -6.68 3.93
C VAL A 39 -10.74 -5.20 3.79
N GLN A 40 -9.79 -4.44 3.27
CA GLN A 40 -10.01 -3.02 2.96
C GLN A 40 -10.96 -2.85 1.78
N ASP A 41 -11.65 -1.72 1.77
CA ASP A 41 -12.52 -1.27 0.66
C ASP A 41 -11.72 -1.23 -0.66
N ILE A 42 -12.41 -1.50 -1.76
CA ILE A 42 -11.89 -1.28 -3.12
C ILE A 42 -12.43 0.04 -3.68
N THR A 43 -11.75 0.60 -4.71
CA THR A 43 -12.21 1.82 -5.36
C THR A 43 -12.12 1.70 -6.88
N TYR A 44 -13.23 1.87 -7.60
CA TYR A 44 -13.13 2.22 -9.01
C TYR A 44 -12.78 3.70 -9.13
N VAL A 45 -11.52 3.98 -9.46
CA VAL A 45 -11.00 5.34 -9.58
C VAL A 45 -11.57 5.98 -10.85
N ALA A 46 -12.49 6.93 -10.69
CA ALA A 46 -13.01 7.68 -11.81
C ALA A 46 -12.09 8.86 -12.15
N ILE A 47 -11.77 9.06 -13.42
CA ILE A 47 -11.13 10.28 -13.89
C ILE A 47 -12.20 11.17 -14.51
N LEU A 48 -12.45 12.31 -13.88
CA LEU A 48 -13.35 13.33 -14.41
C LEU A 48 -12.56 14.37 -15.20
N LYS A 49 -13.20 14.94 -16.23
CA LYS A 49 -12.69 16.02 -17.08
C LYS A 49 -13.67 17.17 -17.04
N ASP A 50 -13.16 18.38 -16.95
CA ASP A 50 -14.00 19.57 -17.07
C ASP A 50 -14.29 19.84 -18.54
N TYR A 51 -15.56 19.72 -18.95
CA TYR A 51 -16.05 19.95 -20.30
C TYR A 51 -16.50 21.40 -20.55
N GLY A 52 -16.53 22.25 -19.50
CA GLY A 52 -16.99 23.63 -19.58
C GLY A 52 -18.46 23.79 -19.96
N LYS A 53 -19.25 22.73 -19.95
CA LYS A 53 -20.69 22.67 -20.19
C LYS A 53 -21.31 21.60 -19.30
N ASP A 54 -22.61 21.67 -19.13
CA ASP A 54 -23.34 20.65 -18.37
C ASP A 54 -23.21 19.26 -19.04
N VAL A 55 -22.70 18.31 -18.27
CA VAL A 55 -22.51 16.89 -18.64
C VAL A 55 -23.07 15.97 -17.57
N THR A 56 -24.05 16.45 -16.79
CA THR A 56 -24.71 15.66 -15.74
C THR A 56 -25.28 14.37 -16.30
N ILE A 57 -24.93 13.25 -15.68
CA ILE A 57 -25.45 11.95 -16.07
C ILE A 57 -26.88 11.77 -15.54
N PRO A 58 -27.69 10.87 -16.13
CA PRO A 58 -28.98 10.48 -15.56
C PRO A 58 -28.80 9.90 -14.16
N CYS A 59 -29.80 10.08 -13.30
CA CYS A 59 -29.81 9.51 -11.95
C CYS A 59 -29.65 7.99 -12.01
N PRO A 60 -28.58 7.41 -11.41
CA PRO A 60 -28.39 5.98 -11.39
C PRO A 60 -29.51 5.27 -10.60
N GLU A 61 -29.87 4.07 -11.00
CA GLU A 61 -30.86 3.25 -10.31
C GLU A 61 -30.44 2.99 -8.86
N GLY A 62 -31.38 3.15 -7.91
CA GLY A 62 -31.08 2.94 -6.48
C GLY A 62 -30.16 3.98 -5.85
N TYR A 63 -29.89 5.10 -6.51
CA TYR A 63 -29.10 6.19 -5.95
C TYR A 63 -29.68 6.67 -4.62
N ASN A 64 -28.83 6.75 -3.61
CA ASN A 64 -29.18 7.32 -2.30
C ASN A 64 -28.13 8.39 -1.92
N LYS A 65 -28.54 9.65 -1.89
CA LYS A 65 -27.67 10.79 -1.56
C LYS A 65 -27.09 10.71 -0.15
N ASP A 66 -27.81 10.08 0.78
CA ASP A 66 -27.41 10.06 2.20
C ASP A 66 -26.14 9.21 2.41
N GLU A 67 -25.83 8.30 1.50
CA GLU A 67 -24.58 7.53 1.53
C GLU A 67 -23.33 8.38 1.27
N PHE A 68 -23.49 9.52 0.60
CA PHE A 68 -22.41 10.42 0.20
C PHE A 68 -22.50 11.79 0.87
N ALA A 69 -23.49 12.00 1.72
CA ALA A 69 -23.85 13.33 2.22
C ALA A 69 -22.67 14.08 2.86
N CYS A 70 -21.82 13.38 3.62
CA CYS A 70 -20.65 13.94 4.28
C CYS A 70 -19.32 13.59 3.61
N ALA A 71 -19.33 13.31 2.31
CA ALA A 71 -18.09 13.21 1.54
C ALA A 71 -17.24 14.50 1.62
N CYS A 72 -17.88 15.63 1.83
CA CYS A 72 -17.21 16.91 2.11
C CYS A 72 -18.14 17.83 2.90
N ALA A 73 -17.60 18.91 3.44
CA ALA A 73 -18.36 19.99 4.04
C ALA A 73 -19.24 20.65 2.97
N SER A 74 -20.55 20.48 3.08
CA SER A 74 -21.53 20.98 2.15
C SER A 74 -22.90 21.15 2.83
N HIS A 75 -23.86 21.73 2.12
CA HIS A 75 -25.21 21.91 2.63
C HIS A 75 -25.99 20.60 2.86
N VAL A 76 -25.53 19.48 2.29
CA VAL A 76 -26.14 18.14 2.48
C VAL A 76 -25.53 17.39 3.66
N CYS A 77 -24.33 17.77 4.14
CA CYS A 77 -23.69 17.15 5.29
C CYS A 77 -24.24 17.72 6.60
N ILE A 78 -25.15 17.01 7.24
CA ILE A 78 -25.78 17.44 8.51
C ILE A 78 -25.11 16.77 9.72
N MET A 79 -24.80 15.48 9.64
CA MET A 79 -24.26 14.68 10.74
C MET A 79 -23.11 13.79 10.24
N PRO A 80 -21.89 14.34 10.16
CA PRO A 80 -20.74 13.53 9.75
C PRO A 80 -20.41 12.44 10.78
N LYS A 81 -20.09 11.25 10.30
CA LYS A 81 -19.62 10.15 11.17
C LYS A 81 -18.31 10.50 11.86
N GLU A 82 -17.43 11.20 11.16
CA GLU A 82 -16.10 11.63 11.64
C GLU A 82 -15.91 13.12 11.38
N PRO A 83 -16.38 14.01 12.29
CA PRO A 83 -16.38 15.46 12.06
C PRO A 83 -15.01 16.05 11.75
N ASP A 84 -13.95 15.53 12.39
CA ASP A 84 -12.58 16.02 12.23
C ASP A 84 -11.97 15.63 10.87
N ARG A 85 -12.64 14.77 10.10
CA ARG A 85 -12.18 14.28 8.79
C ARG A 85 -12.98 14.85 7.62
N VAL A 86 -13.93 15.73 7.87
CA VAL A 86 -14.75 16.36 6.80
C VAL A 86 -14.00 17.54 6.21
N TRP A 87 -13.51 17.36 4.99
CA TRP A 87 -12.77 18.38 4.26
C TRP A 87 -13.70 19.29 3.47
N SER A 88 -13.19 20.45 3.04
CA SER A 88 -13.97 21.33 2.18
C SER A 88 -14.24 20.69 0.80
N LYS A 89 -15.31 21.14 0.15
CA LYS A 89 -15.64 20.74 -1.22
C LYS A 89 -14.48 20.98 -2.20
N ASP A 90 -13.83 22.14 -2.09
CA ASP A 90 -12.71 22.50 -2.95
C ASP A 90 -11.49 21.60 -2.72
N MET A 91 -11.19 21.24 -1.46
CA MET A 91 -10.09 20.34 -1.14
C MET A 91 -10.36 18.93 -1.69
N MET A 92 -11.58 18.42 -1.57
CA MET A 92 -11.97 17.11 -2.10
C MET A 92 -11.70 17.02 -3.61
N ILE A 93 -12.05 18.05 -4.39
CA ILE A 93 -11.81 18.05 -5.83
C ILE A 93 -10.34 18.32 -6.18
N THR A 94 -9.70 19.29 -5.50
CA THR A 94 -8.31 19.65 -5.82
C THR A 94 -7.29 18.60 -5.38
N TYR A 95 -7.63 17.74 -4.39
CA TYR A 95 -6.82 16.61 -3.99
C TYR A 95 -6.43 15.72 -5.19
N GLY A 96 -7.40 15.41 -6.05
CA GLY A 96 -7.21 14.57 -7.23
C GLY A 96 -6.90 15.35 -8.52
N LYS A 97 -6.51 16.62 -8.45
CA LYS A 97 -6.25 17.42 -9.65
C LYS A 97 -5.09 16.86 -10.49
N LEU A 98 -5.35 16.64 -11.75
CA LEU A 98 -4.43 16.15 -12.77
C LEU A 98 -4.20 17.20 -13.87
N PRO A 99 -3.17 17.05 -14.72
CA PRO A 99 -3.02 17.85 -15.93
C PRO A 99 -4.26 17.78 -16.85
N ASN A 100 -4.37 18.73 -17.77
CA ASN A 100 -5.43 18.78 -18.81
C ASN A 100 -6.86 18.90 -18.23
N ASN A 101 -7.04 19.65 -17.15
CA ASN A 101 -8.33 19.86 -16.49
C ASN A 101 -9.04 18.56 -16.10
N LYS A 102 -8.27 17.58 -15.67
CA LYS A 102 -8.77 16.31 -15.16
C LYS A 102 -8.69 16.24 -13.63
N TYR A 103 -9.50 15.38 -13.05
CA TYR A 103 -9.59 15.16 -11.61
C TYR A 103 -9.77 13.68 -11.34
N MET A 104 -8.86 13.11 -10.55
CA MET A 104 -8.96 11.73 -10.07
C MET A 104 -9.92 11.68 -8.88
N ILE A 105 -10.92 10.84 -8.96
CA ILE A 105 -11.87 10.57 -7.89
C ILE A 105 -11.52 9.23 -7.24
N ASN A 106 -10.78 9.32 -6.16
CA ASN A 106 -10.42 8.24 -5.24
C ASN A 106 -10.66 8.80 -3.83
N TRP A 107 -11.92 8.81 -3.39
CA TRP A 107 -12.32 9.53 -2.18
C TRP A 107 -12.86 8.59 -1.12
N PRO A 108 -12.10 8.36 0.00
CA PRO A 108 -12.47 7.39 1.02
C PRO A 108 -13.54 7.89 1.99
N ILE A 109 -13.64 9.22 2.21
CA ILE A 109 -14.56 9.81 3.20
C ILE A 109 -15.95 9.85 2.60
N GLU A 110 -16.80 8.87 2.95
CA GLU A 110 -18.16 8.73 2.40
C GLU A 110 -18.24 8.93 0.86
N GLY A 111 -17.16 8.56 0.15
CA GLY A 111 -17.02 8.71 -1.30
C GLY A 111 -17.22 7.40 -2.06
N ASN A 112 -16.37 7.15 -3.05
CA ASN A 112 -16.49 6.02 -3.96
C ASN A 112 -15.74 4.74 -3.53
N ASP A 113 -15.27 4.66 -2.28
CA ASP A 113 -14.82 3.39 -1.70
C ASP A 113 -16.02 2.44 -1.56
N TYR A 114 -15.80 1.16 -1.85
CA TYR A 114 -16.82 0.13 -1.84
C TYR A 114 -16.30 -1.12 -1.14
N TYR A 115 -17.02 -1.61 -0.11
CA TYR A 115 -16.64 -2.82 0.60
C TYR A 115 -17.09 -4.07 -0.14
N VAL A 116 -16.13 -4.91 -0.50
CA VAL A 116 -16.35 -6.28 -0.96
C VAL A 116 -15.08 -7.10 -0.82
N ASN A 117 -15.19 -8.32 -0.28
CA ASN A 117 -14.06 -9.25 -0.26
C ASN A 117 -14.09 -10.15 -1.51
N LEU A 118 -13.34 -9.77 -2.54
CA LEU A 118 -13.26 -10.50 -3.81
C LEU A 118 -12.29 -11.69 -3.78
N ILE A 119 -11.49 -11.85 -2.72
CA ILE A 119 -10.28 -12.69 -2.74
C ILE A 119 -10.64 -14.17 -3.00
N GLU A 120 -11.66 -14.70 -2.32
CA GLU A 120 -12.06 -16.10 -2.43
C GLU A 120 -13.25 -16.34 -3.39
N MET A 121 -13.78 -15.29 -4.00
CA MET A 121 -14.87 -15.39 -4.98
C MET A 121 -14.41 -16.10 -6.26
N THR A 122 -15.34 -16.79 -6.90
CA THR A 122 -15.19 -17.29 -8.27
C THR A 122 -15.08 -16.12 -9.25
N ARG A 123 -14.69 -16.40 -10.47
CA ARG A 123 -14.61 -15.37 -11.52
C ARG A 123 -15.96 -14.70 -11.77
N GLU A 124 -17.01 -15.50 -11.85
CA GLU A 124 -18.38 -15.04 -12.09
C GLU A 124 -18.89 -14.16 -10.96
N GLU A 125 -18.64 -14.57 -9.71
CA GLU A 125 -18.99 -13.77 -8.53
C GLU A 125 -18.21 -12.45 -8.50
N ARG A 126 -16.91 -12.47 -8.83
CA ARG A 126 -16.10 -11.22 -8.94
C ARG A 126 -16.65 -10.29 -10.02
N GLU A 127 -16.96 -10.82 -11.22
CA GLU A 127 -17.50 -10.01 -12.32
C GLU A 127 -18.82 -9.33 -11.93
N GLU A 128 -19.69 -10.01 -11.19
CA GLU A 128 -20.94 -9.44 -10.73
C GLU A 128 -20.70 -8.38 -9.62
N ALA A 129 -19.87 -8.68 -8.62
CA ALA A 129 -19.52 -7.73 -7.56
C ALA A 129 -18.86 -6.45 -8.10
N LEU A 130 -18.02 -6.59 -9.14
CA LEU A 130 -17.37 -5.46 -9.78
C LEU A 130 -18.32 -4.56 -10.57
N LYS A 131 -19.41 -5.11 -11.12
CA LYS A 131 -20.48 -4.30 -11.73
C LYS A 131 -21.14 -3.40 -10.69
N TYR A 132 -21.43 -3.93 -9.50
CA TYR A 132 -21.98 -3.14 -8.39
C TYR A 132 -21.01 -2.07 -7.92
N ALA A 133 -19.72 -2.38 -7.79
CA ALA A 133 -18.70 -1.40 -7.41
C ALA A 133 -18.55 -0.27 -8.44
N LYS A 134 -18.64 -0.57 -9.74
CA LYS A 134 -18.69 0.45 -10.81
C LYS A 134 -19.96 1.32 -10.70
N HIS A 135 -21.08 0.68 -10.51
CA HIS A 135 -22.36 1.38 -10.32
C HIS A 135 -22.31 2.33 -9.11
N TYR A 136 -21.73 1.86 -8.01
CA TYR A 136 -21.54 2.68 -6.80
C TYR A 136 -20.67 3.93 -7.08
N THR A 137 -19.58 3.77 -7.82
CA THR A 137 -18.77 4.91 -8.27
C THR A 137 -19.57 5.88 -9.14
N MET A 138 -20.46 5.39 -10.01
CA MET A 138 -21.33 6.24 -10.83
C MET A 138 -22.39 6.99 -9.98
N CYS A 139 -22.87 6.40 -8.90
CA CYS A 139 -23.70 7.08 -7.92
C CYS A 139 -22.96 8.26 -7.27
N PHE A 140 -21.68 8.06 -6.93
CA PHE A 140 -20.86 9.15 -6.40
C PHE A 140 -20.57 10.24 -7.45
N VAL A 141 -20.31 9.89 -8.71
CA VAL A 141 -20.17 10.87 -9.80
C VAL A 141 -21.46 11.69 -9.95
N TYR A 142 -22.61 11.05 -9.92
CA TYR A 142 -23.91 11.76 -9.95
C TYR A 142 -24.07 12.71 -8.75
N PHE A 143 -23.71 12.25 -7.54
CA PHE A 143 -23.71 13.09 -6.34
C PHE A 143 -22.84 14.34 -6.50
N LEU A 144 -21.62 14.19 -7.01
CA LEU A 144 -20.73 15.33 -7.28
C LEU A 144 -21.35 16.33 -8.25
N GLN A 145 -21.98 15.84 -9.32
CA GLN A 145 -22.60 16.69 -10.33
C GLN A 145 -23.87 17.38 -9.84
N HIS A 146 -24.76 16.59 -9.24
CA HIS A 146 -26.13 17.04 -8.91
C HIS A 146 -26.21 17.73 -7.55
N GLU A 147 -25.65 17.15 -6.50
CA GLU A 147 -25.78 17.70 -5.14
C GLU A 147 -24.68 18.75 -4.84
N LEU A 148 -23.49 18.56 -5.36
CA LEU A 148 -22.37 19.48 -5.11
C LEU A 148 -22.17 20.53 -6.22
N GLY A 149 -22.90 20.41 -7.35
CA GLY A 149 -22.88 21.39 -8.41
C GLY A 149 -21.64 21.31 -9.34
N PHE A 150 -20.92 20.20 -9.37
CA PHE A 150 -19.82 19.97 -10.32
C PHE A 150 -20.34 19.45 -11.67
N ASN A 151 -21.42 20.04 -12.20
CA ASN A 151 -22.12 19.59 -13.39
C ASN A 151 -21.31 19.65 -14.68
N THR A 152 -20.19 20.36 -14.70
CA THR A 152 -19.26 20.38 -15.85
C THR A 152 -18.21 19.26 -15.83
N LEU A 153 -18.09 18.55 -14.71
CA LEU A 153 -17.17 17.44 -14.54
C LEU A 153 -17.85 16.12 -14.94
N GLY A 154 -17.39 15.49 -16.00
CA GLY A 154 -17.87 14.18 -16.46
C GLY A 154 -16.74 13.19 -16.63
N LEU A 155 -17.04 11.89 -16.78
CA LEU A 155 -16.03 10.88 -17.05
C LEU A 155 -15.18 11.27 -18.27
N ALA A 156 -13.85 11.26 -18.10
CA ALA A 156 -12.92 11.57 -19.17
C ALA A 156 -13.05 10.54 -20.30
N ASP A 157 -13.15 11.01 -21.53
CA ASP A 157 -13.35 10.17 -22.73
C ASP A 157 -12.04 9.72 -23.38
N ASP A 158 -10.93 10.20 -22.84
CA ASP A 158 -9.56 10.01 -23.34
C ASP A 158 -8.62 9.36 -22.29
N GLU A 159 -9.16 8.74 -21.24
CA GLU A 159 -8.35 8.14 -20.18
C GLU A 159 -8.33 6.62 -20.24
N TYR A 160 -9.49 5.96 -20.26
CA TYR A 160 -9.60 4.51 -20.28
C TYR A 160 -10.21 4.02 -21.60
N PRO A 161 -9.63 2.96 -22.22
CA PRO A 161 -10.14 2.41 -23.48
C PRO A 161 -11.34 1.46 -23.25
N THR A 162 -12.22 1.78 -22.32
CA THR A 162 -13.40 1.03 -21.94
C THR A 162 -14.67 1.77 -22.36
N ALA A 163 -15.71 1.03 -22.69
CA ALA A 163 -16.98 1.63 -23.11
C ALA A 163 -17.65 2.45 -21.99
N ASP A 164 -17.45 2.09 -20.75
CA ASP A 164 -17.96 2.76 -19.55
C ASP A 164 -17.04 3.88 -19.05
N LYS A 165 -15.87 4.09 -19.68
CA LYS A 165 -14.86 5.09 -19.30
C LYS A 165 -14.34 4.94 -17.87
N LEU A 166 -14.45 3.75 -17.29
CA LEU A 166 -13.87 3.38 -16.01
C LEU A 166 -12.71 2.41 -16.22
N PRO A 167 -11.76 2.27 -15.28
CA PRO A 167 -10.65 1.33 -15.41
C PRO A 167 -11.13 -0.11 -15.52
N PHE A 168 -10.31 -1.01 -16.10
CA PHE A 168 -10.60 -2.42 -16.22
C PHE A 168 -10.79 -3.08 -14.86
N ILE A 169 -9.97 -2.70 -13.87
CA ILE A 169 -10.00 -3.22 -12.50
C ILE A 169 -10.06 -2.06 -11.51
N PRO A 170 -10.65 -2.26 -10.33
CA PRO A 170 -10.59 -1.27 -9.26
C PRO A 170 -9.20 -1.21 -8.63
N TYR A 171 -8.95 -0.20 -7.83
CA TYR A 171 -7.82 -0.17 -6.92
C TYR A 171 -8.10 -1.13 -5.76
N HIS A 172 -7.41 -2.26 -5.77
CA HIS A 172 -7.38 -3.21 -4.66
C HIS A 172 -6.33 -2.79 -3.64
N ARG A 173 -6.67 -2.85 -2.35
CA ARG A 173 -5.77 -2.53 -1.26
C ARG A 173 -5.22 -3.75 -0.56
N GLU A 174 -5.88 -4.89 -0.70
CA GLU A 174 -5.47 -6.16 -0.11
C GLU A 174 -5.53 -7.32 -1.10
N SER A 175 -4.76 -8.34 -0.76
CA SER A 175 -4.64 -9.57 -1.52
C SER A 175 -4.43 -10.74 -0.55
N ARG A 176 -4.23 -11.95 -1.06
CA ARG A 176 -3.68 -13.08 -0.30
C ARG A 176 -2.26 -12.76 0.12
N ARG A 177 -2.01 -12.57 1.38
CA ARG A 177 -0.66 -12.36 1.91
C ARG A 177 -0.04 -13.72 2.18
N ILE A 178 0.97 -14.10 1.38
CA ILE A 178 1.60 -15.43 1.45
C ILE A 178 2.33 -15.67 2.77
N HIS A 179 2.51 -16.93 3.14
CA HIS A 179 3.50 -17.33 4.14
C HIS A 179 4.87 -17.39 3.47
N GLY A 180 5.65 -16.32 3.58
CA GLY A 180 7.01 -16.21 3.04
C GLY A 180 8.08 -16.77 3.99
N LEU A 181 9.34 -16.74 3.53
CA LEU A 181 10.49 -17.09 4.38
C LEU A 181 10.56 -16.24 5.65
N VAL A 182 10.09 -15.00 5.57
CA VAL A 182 9.89 -14.10 6.71
C VAL A 182 8.53 -13.41 6.55
N ARG A 183 7.90 -13.05 7.67
CA ARG A 183 6.79 -12.11 7.71
C ARG A 183 7.31 -10.77 8.23
N PHE A 184 7.04 -9.72 7.49
CA PHE A 184 7.37 -8.36 7.92
C PHE A 184 6.14 -7.73 8.57
N ASP A 185 6.29 -7.22 9.78
CA ASP A 185 5.24 -6.69 10.63
C ASP A 185 5.58 -5.29 11.18
N LEU A 186 4.66 -4.70 11.93
CA LEU A 186 4.81 -3.37 12.52
C LEU A 186 6.04 -3.27 13.45
N ASN A 187 6.33 -4.31 14.23
CA ASN A 187 7.44 -4.31 15.17
C ASN A 187 8.78 -4.22 14.44
N HIS A 188 8.90 -4.93 13.30
CA HIS A 188 10.08 -4.86 12.44
C HIS A 188 10.23 -3.49 11.75
N ALA A 189 9.13 -2.83 11.42
CA ALA A 189 9.15 -1.49 10.84
C ALA A 189 9.53 -0.41 11.88
N CYS A 190 8.93 -0.46 13.06
CA CYS A 190 9.11 0.56 14.09
C CYS A 190 10.41 0.42 14.88
N GLU A 191 10.80 -0.82 15.20
CA GLU A 191 11.97 -1.12 16.05
C GLU A 191 12.91 -2.15 15.41
N PRO A 192 13.42 -1.92 14.18
CA PRO A 192 14.14 -2.92 13.39
C PRO A 192 15.40 -3.46 14.10
N PHE A 193 16.03 -2.66 14.96
CA PHE A 193 17.27 -3.02 15.64
C PHE A 193 17.07 -3.74 16.98
N ARG A 194 15.80 -3.86 17.44
CA ARG A 194 15.44 -4.58 18.67
C ARG A 194 14.89 -5.97 18.41
N GLN A 195 14.56 -6.29 17.15
CA GLN A 195 14.01 -7.58 16.79
C GLN A 195 15.08 -8.66 16.79
N SER A 196 14.71 -9.88 17.20
CA SER A 196 15.62 -11.04 17.19
C SER A 196 16.08 -11.41 15.78
N GLN A 197 15.22 -11.22 14.79
CA GLN A 197 15.57 -11.37 13.37
C GLN A 197 15.96 -10.00 12.78
N PRO A 198 17.20 -9.83 12.32
CA PRO A 198 17.66 -8.57 11.76
C PRO A 198 17.21 -8.39 10.31
N LEU A 199 15.90 -8.32 10.06
CA LEU A 199 15.29 -8.26 8.73
C LEU A 199 15.76 -7.06 7.91
N TYR A 200 16.10 -5.94 8.55
CA TYR A 200 16.68 -4.76 7.89
C TYR A 200 17.93 -5.07 7.08
N ARG A 201 18.66 -6.14 7.41
CA ARG A 201 19.87 -6.56 6.65
C ARG A 201 19.52 -7.07 5.25
N THR A 202 18.31 -7.47 5.02
CA THR A 202 17.86 -8.07 3.76
C THR A 202 16.91 -7.18 2.99
N CYS A 203 16.84 -5.89 3.32
CA CYS A 203 15.93 -4.95 2.67
C CYS A 203 16.24 -4.75 1.18
N ILE A 204 15.18 -4.61 0.40
CA ILE A 204 15.20 -4.55 -1.08
C ILE A 204 14.28 -3.44 -1.65
N ALA A 205 13.51 -2.81 -0.81
CA ALA A 205 12.60 -1.73 -1.15
C ALA A 205 12.39 -0.83 0.07
N VAL A 206 11.97 0.40 -0.13
CA VAL A 206 11.80 1.38 0.95
C VAL A 206 10.38 1.92 1.00
N GLY A 207 9.83 2.04 2.21
CA GLY A 207 8.53 2.63 2.49
C GLY A 207 8.65 3.88 3.36
N ASN A 208 7.84 4.90 3.07
CA ASN A 208 7.82 6.17 3.80
C ASN A 208 6.40 6.70 4.07
N TYR A 209 5.40 5.83 4.01
CA TYR A 209 4.01 6.19 4.21
C TYR A 209 3.50 5.63 5.55
N PRO A 210 2.66 6.33 6.31
CA PRO A 210 2.04 5.77 7.50
C PRO A 210 1.18 4.55 7.17
N VAL A 211 0.82 3.76 8.18
CA VAL A 211 -0.15 2.69 7.99
C VAL A 211 -1.52 3.32 7.79
N ASP A 212 -2.13 3.03 6.66
CA ASP A 212 -3.43 3.57 6.29
C ASP A 212 -4.35 2.47 5.75
N HIS A 213 -5.48 2.27 6.44
CA HIS A 213 -6.49 1.30 6.08
C HIS A 213 -7.82 1.96 5.76
N HIS A 214 -8.52 1.40 4.80
CA HIS A 214 -9.83 1.85 4.35
C HIS A 214 -10.88 0.79 4.69
N HIS A 215 -11.71 1.07 5.69
CA HIS A 215 -12.82 0.22 6.13
C HIS A 215 -14.13 1.00 6.33
N THR A 216 -14.22 2.21 5.76
CA THR A 216 -15.35 3.11 6.00
C THR A 216 -16.69 2.58 5.46
N ARG A 217 -16.62 1.64 4.49
CA ARG A 217 -17.79 0.99 3.88
C ARG A 217 -18.09 -0.39 4.45
N TYR A 218 -17.30 -0.87 5.41
CA TYR A 218 -17.62 -2.08 6.15
C TYR A 218 -18.75 -1.81 7.16
N HIS A 219 -19.80 -2.61 7.13
CA HIS A 219 -20.98 -2.47 7.97
C HIS A 219 -21.22 -3.64 8.93
N GLY A 220 -20.19 -4.43 9.20
CA GLY A 220 -20.25 -5.51 10.20
C GLY A 220 -20.28 -4.99 11.64
N TYR A 221 -20.34 -5.93 12.58
CA TYR A 221 -20.40 -5.64 14.02
C TYR A 221 -19.03 -5.69 14.69
N GLU A 222 -18.00 -6.14 13.97
CA GLU A 222 -16.64 -6.26 14.48
C GLU A 222 -16.05 -4.88 14.72
N GLU A 223 -15.44 -4.71 15.88
CA GLU A 223 -14.65 -3.52 16.20
C GLU A 223 -13.31 -3.61 15.46
N LEU A 224 -13.09 -2.69 14.53
CA LEU A 224 -11.86 -2.65 13.74
C LEU A 224 -10.85 -1.67 14.35
N PRO A 225 -9.55 -1.98 14.30
CA PRO A 225 -8.52 -1.05 14.76
C PRO A 225 -8.55 0.24 13.93
N ASN A 226 -8.35 1.38 14.59
CA ASN A 226 -8.19 2.65 13.89
C ASN A 226 -6.79 2.74 13.29
N LEU A 227 -6.70 2.46 12.00
CA LEU A 227 -5.45 2.48 11.22
C LEU A 227 -5.41 3.62 10.20
N TYR A 228 -6.13 4.70 10.47
CA TYR A 228 -6.09 5.90 9.64
C TYR A 228 -4.81 6.69 9.91
N PHE A 229 -3.88 6.68 8.95
CA PHE A 229 -2.56 7.33 9.05
C PHE A 229 -1.85 7.03 10.37
N HIS A 230 -1.90 5.75 10.81
CA HIS A 230 -1.16 5.35 12.01
C HIS A 230 0.35 5.56 11.79
N PRO A 231 1.01 6.38 12.65
CA PRO A 231 2.36 6.84 12.42
C PRO A 231 3.39 5.71 12.60
N ILE A 232 4.28 5.57 11.61
CA ILE A 232 5.45 4.67 11.66
C ILE A 232 6.67 5.42 11.08
N PRO A 233 7.91 5.00 11.38
CA PRO A 233 9.08 5.54 10.68
C PRO A 233 9.15 5.00 9.25
N SER A 234 9.98 5.61 8.41
CA SER A 234 10.38 5.01 7.14
C SER A 234 11.15 3.70 7.38
N TYR A 235 10.98 2.73 6.49
CA TYR A 235 11.50 1.37 6.69
C TYR A 235 12.03 0.76 5.39
N GLY A 236 12.82 -0.31 5.53
CA GLY A 236 13.23 -1.17 4.42
C GLY A 236 12.49 -2.51 4.47
N LEU A 237 11.93 -2.94 3.33
CA LEU A 237 11.23 -4.22 3.19
C LEU A 237 12.22 -5.36 2.94
N PRO A 238 12.17 -6.49 3.68
CA PRO A 238 13.09 -7.60 3.52
C PRO A 238 12.78 -8.49 2.30
N LEU A 239 13.82 -9.01 1.63
CA LEU A 239 13.71 -9.89 0.45
C LEU A 239 12.87 -11.15 0.71
N GLY A 240 12.99 -11.73 1.89
CA GLY A 240 12.31 -12.97 2.23
C GLY A 240 10.78 -12.91 2.24
N THR A 241 10.20 -11.69 2.19
CA THR A 241 8.75 -11.50 2.04
C THR A 241 8.23 -11.91 0.66
N LEU A 242 9.11 -11.93 -0.36
CA LEU A 242 8.75 -12.26 -1.74
C LEU A 242 8.81 -13.77 -2.02
N ILE A 243 9.41 -14.56 -1.15
CA ILE A 243 9.74 -15.97 -1.39
C ILE A 243 8.82 -16.85 -0.54
N PRO A 244 7.91 -17.63 -1.14
CA PRO A 244 7.04 -18.55 -0.41
C PRO A 244 7.85 -19.56 0.42
N LYS A 245 7.35 -19.87 1.63
CA LYS A 245 8.04 -20.81 2.53
C LYS A 245 7.96 -22.25 2.04
N ASP A 246 6.80 -22.65 1.54
CA ASP A 246 6.45 -24.05 1.28
C ASP A 246 6.51 -24.42 -0.23
N VAL A 247 6.66 -23.45 -1.12
CA VAL A 247 6.71 -23.64 -2.58
C VAL A 247 8.02 -23.09 -3.13
N GLU A 248 8.68 -23.89 -3.99
CA GLU A 248 9.94 -23.50 -4.64
C GLU A 248 9.68 -22.97 -6.07
N GLY A 249 10.63 -22.19 -6.59
CA GLY A 249 10.59 -21.69 -7.96
C GLY A 249 9.56 -20.59 -8.21
N LEU A 250 8.92 -20.05 -7.17
CA LEU A 250 7.95 -18.97 -7.25
C LEU A 250 8.43 -17.75 -6.47
N ILE A 251 8.34 -16.59 -7.11
CA ILE A 251 8.50 -15.27 -6.49
C ILE A 251 7.14 -14.60 -6.48
N VAL A 252 6.73 -14.07 -5.34
CA VAL A 252 5.46 -13.33 -5.18
C VAL A 252 5.79 -11.87 -4.97
N ALA A 253 5.11 -11.00 -5.70
CA ALA A 253 5.27 -9.56 -5.65
C ALA A 253 3.91 -8.90 -5.37
N GLU A 254 3.84 -7.60 -5.54
CA GLU A 254 2.64 -6.81 -5.36
C GLU A 254 2.15 -6.85 -3.90
N LYS A 255 0.85 -6.79 -3.67
CA LYS A 255 0.22 -6.83 -2.33
C LYS A 255 0.19 -8.22 -1.70
N SER A 256 0.57 -9.24 -2.47
CA SER A 256 0.54 -10.65 -2.02
C SER A 256 1.78 -11.08 -1.25
N ILE A 257 2.74 -10.19 -1.03
CA ILE A 257 3.95 -10.48 -0.26
C ILE A 257 3.66 -10.85 1.19
N SER A 258 4.63 -11.46 1.87
CA SER A 258 4.50 -11.92 3.26
C SER A 258 4.66 -10.78 4.27
N VAL A 259 3.58 -10.08 4.51
CA VAL A 259 3.48 -9.01 5.51
C VAL A 259 2.25 -9.22 6.39
N SER A 260 2.21 -8.58 7.56
CA SER A 260 0.96 -8.55 8.35
C SER A 260 -0.09 -7.65 7.67
N ASN A 261 -1.36 -7.85 8.03
CA ASN A 261 -2.44 -6.96 7.55
C ASN A 261 -2.12 -5.49 7.87
N ILE A 262 -1.64 -5.20 9.08
CA ILE A 262 -1.30 -3.84 9.49
C ILE A 262 -0.28 -3.22 8.54
N ILE A 263 0.85 -3.89 8.31
CA ILE A 263 1.91 -3.41 7.43
C ILE A 263 1.48 -3.37 5.96
N ASN A 264 0.52 -4.18 5.54
CA ASN A 264 -0.06 -4.04 4.21
C ASN A 264 -0.60 -2.62 3.96
N GLY A 265 -1.10 -1.93 4.98
CA GLY A 265 -1.58 -0.55 4.88
C GLY A 265 -0.55 0.46 4.36
N THR A 266 0.73 0.15 4.46
CA THR A 266 1.82 0.99 3.92
C THR A 266 2.53 0.35 2.72
N THR A 267 2.70 -0.98 2.68
CA THR A 267 3.41 -1.66 1.58
C THR A 267 2.62 -1.72 0.28
N ARG A 268 1.29 -1.55 0.32
CA ARG A 268 0.40 -1.53 -0.84
C ARG A 268 0.51 -0.30 -1.73
N LEU A 269 1.23 0.74 -1.29
CA LEU A 269 1.35 2.00 -2.04
C LEU A 269 2.13 1.79 -3.35
N GLN A 270 1.68 2.44 -4.43
CA GLN A 270 2.22 2.26 -5.77
C GLN A 270 3.76 2.39 -5.87
N PRO A 271 4.41 3.40 -5.24
CA PRO A 271 5.87 3.51 -5.28
C PRO A 271 6.57 2.31 -4.62
N MET A 272 5.97 1.74 -3.57
CA MET A 272 6.49 0.55 -2.90
C MET A 272 6.33 -0.70 -3.76
N VAL A 273 5.16 -0.87 -4.36
CA VAL A 273 4.85 -2.00 -5.25
C VAL A 273 5.80 -2.04 -6.47
N MET A 274 6.12 -0.87 -7.04
CA MET A 274 7.11 -0.78 -8.13
C MET A 274 8.50 -1.24 -7.71
N GLN A 275 8.96 -0.87 -6.51
CA GLN A 275 10.26 -1.31 -5.97
C GLN A 275 10.25 -2.81 -5.67
N ILE A 276 9.15 -3.35 -5.16
CA ILE A 276 8.97 -4.80 -4.97
C ILE A 276 9.11 -5.53 -6.31
N GLY A 277 8.48 -5.03 -7.36
CA GLY A 277 8.61 -5.56 -8.72
C GLY A 277 10.05 -5.53 -9.25
N GLN A 278 10.78 -4.42 -9.03
CA GLN A 278 12.21 -4.31 -9.37
C GLN A 278 13.04 -5.37 -8.65
N ALA A 279 12.82 -5.55 -7.35
CA ALA A 279 13.56 -6.53 -6.56
C ALA A 279 13.25 -7.98 -6.98
N ALA A 280 11.97 -8.27 -7.26
CA ALA A 280 11.54 -9.57 -7.77
C ALA A 280 12.20 -9.90 -9.13
N GLY A 281 12.24 -8.92 -10.03
CA GLY A 281 12.93 -9.03 -11.32
C GLY A 281 14.44 -9.26 -11.17
N ALA A 282 15.11 -8.52 -10.27
CA ALA A 282 16.52 -8.70 -9.96
C ALA A 282 16.81 -10.10 -9.41
N LEU A 283 16.01 -10.58 -8.45
CA LEU A 283 16.13 -11.92 -7.88
C LEU A 283 15.97 -13.00 -8.95
N ALA A 284 14.94 -12.91 -9.79
CA ALA A 284 14.69 -13.86 -10.86
C ALA A 284 15.83 -13.89 -11.88
N ALA A 285 16.31 -12.73 -12.31
CA ALA A 285 17.40 -12.62 -13.28
C ALA A 285 18.71 -13.22 -12.74
N LEU A 286 19.05 -12.96 -11.46
CA LEU A 286 20.24 -13.54 -10.83
C LEU A 286 20.10 -15.05 -10.69
N ALA A 287 18.96 -15.57 -10.25
CA ALA A 287 18.70 -17.00 -10.14
C ALA A 287 18.96 -17.73 -11.48
N VAL A 288 18.38 -17.20 -12.56
CA VAL A 288 18.59 -17.76 -13.92
C VAL A 288 20.02 -17.66 -14.37
N LYS A 289 20.66 -16.49 -14.18
CA LYS A 289 22.05 -16.23 -14.59
C LYS A 289 23.05 -17.16 -13.88
N GLU A 290 22.81 -17.47 -12.62
CA GLU A 290 23.70 -18.27 -11.78
C GLU A 290 23.32 -19.76 -11.79
N GLY A 291 22.17 -20.14 -12.40
CA GLY A 291 21.66 -21.50 -12.38
C GLY A 291 21.30 -21.99 -10.97
N LYS A 292 20.87 -21.09 -10.09
CA LYS A 292 20.55 -21.35 -8.68
C LYS A 292 19.05 -21.35 -8.42
N ASN A 293 18.63 -22.02 -7.35
CA ASN A 293 17.32 -21.79 -6.77
C ASN A 293 17.25 -20.35 -6.23
N ILE A 294 16.07 -19.71 -6.30
CA ILE A 294 15.86 -18.33 -5.80
C ILE A 294 16.24 -18.16 -4.33
N ARG A 295 16.14 -19.22 -3.52
CA ARG A 295 16.52 -19.22 -2.10
C ARG A 295 18.04 -19.25 -1.87
N GLU A 296 18.82 -19.64 -2.89
CA GLU A 296 20.29 -19.73 -2.84
C GLU A 296 20.96 -18.47 -3.37
N VAL A 297 20.21 -17.58 -4.01
CA VAL A 297 20.73 -16.30 -4.50
C VAL A 297 21.14 -15.42 -3.31
N SER A 298 22.33 -14.89 -3.38
CA SER A 298 22.85 -14.00 -2.33
C SER A 298 22.00 -12.72 -2.24
N VAL A 299 21.49 -12.43 -1.05
CA VAL A 299 20.79 -11.17 -0.78
C VAL A 299 21.67 -9.97 -1.17
N ARG A 300 22.98 -10.05 -0.95
CA ARG A 300 23.90 -8.95 -1.28
C ARG A 300 24.03 -8.73 -2.80
N GLU A 301 23.90 -9.77 -3.62
CA GLU A 301 23.86 -9.64 -5.08
C GLU A 301 22.58 -8.99 -5.54
N VAL A 302 21.43 -9.36 -4.97
CA VAL A 302 20.16 -8.68 -5.24
C VAL A 302 20.23 -7.20 -4.84
N GLN A 303 20.74 -6.89 -3.65
CA GLN A 303 20.94 -5.52 -3.18
C GLN A 303 21.89 -4.72 -4.09
N ASN A 304 22.98 -5.34 -4.56
CA ASN A 304 23.90 -4.70 -5.51
C ASN A 304 23.19 -4.39 -6.84
N ALA A 305 22.40 -5.33 -7.37
CA ALA A 305 21.65 -5.11 -8.61
C ALA A 305 20.65 -3.95 -8.47
N ILE A 306 19.97 -3.86 -7.32
CA ILE A 306 19.06 -2.74 -7.01
C ILE A 306 19.84 -1.42 -6.98
N LEU A 307 20.96 -1.36 -6.27
CA LEU A 307 21.79 -0.15 -6.18
C LEU A 307 22.41 0.25 -7.53
N ASP A 308 22.77 -0.73 -8.36
CA ASP A 308 23.28 -0.48 -9.72
C ASP A 308 22.17 0.06 -10.63
N GLY A 309 20.92 -0.36 -10.41
CA GLY A 309 19.72 0.18 -11.02
C GLY A 309 19.22 1.50 -10.39
N LYS A 310 20.02 2.17 -9.56
CA LYS A 310 19.70 3.41 -8.84
C LYS A 310 18.48 3.28 -7.89
N GLY A 311 18.25 2.08 -7.36
CA GLY A 311 17.27 1.86 -6.29
C GLY A 311 17.84 2.13 -4.91
N TYR A 312 16.96 2.14 -3.90
CA TYR A 312 17.29 2.33 -2.50
C TYR A 312 17.16 1.02 -1.73
N LEU A 313 17.97 0.84 -0.70
CA LEU A 313 17.81 -0.21 0.32
C LEU A 313 17.23 0.38 1.61
N LEU A 314 17.62 1.61 1.91
CA LEU A 314 17.18 2.37 3.09
C LEU A 314 16.82 3.80 2.67
N PRO A 315 15.74 4.36 3.21
CA PRO A 315 15.18 5.65 2.78
C PRO A 315 15.87 6.86 3.45
N TYR A 316 17.19 6.96 3.38
CA TYR A 316 17.90 8.11 3.93
C TYR A 316 17.60 9.38 3.15
N LEU A 317 17.07 10.41 3.83
CA LEU A 317 16.73 11.69 3.22
C LEU A 317 17.94 12.61 3.01
N ASP A 318 18.98 12.42 3.81
CA ASP A 318 20.23 13.22 3.79
C ASP A 318 21.33 12.59 2.95
N VAL A 319 20.99 11.57 2.14
CA VAL A 319 21.91 10.90 1.21
C VAL A 319 21.27 10.82 -0.17
N GLU A 320 21.59 11.79 -1.02
CA GLU A 320 21.04 11.87 -2.37
C GLU A 320 21.63 10.80 -3.30
N LEU A 321 20.89 10.45 -4.36
CA LEU A 321 21.28 9.41 -5.33
C LEU A 321 22.60 9.68 -6.05
N ASP A 322 22.94 10.94 -6.27
CA ASP A 322 24.18 11.37 -6.93
C ASP A 322 25.36 11.55 -5.94
N HIS A 323 25.10 11.36 -4.64
CA HIS A 323 26.17 11.44 -3.65
C HIS A 323 27.25 10.38 -3.93
N PRO A 324 28.56 10.74 -4.00
CA PRO A 324 29.62 9.79 -4.37
C PRO A 324 29.67 8.53 -3.51
N MET A 325 29.26 8.62 -2.26
CA MET A 325 29.24 7.51 -1.30
C MET A 325 27.87 6.82 -1.20
N PHE A 326 26.89 7.17 -2.05
CA PHE A 326 25.51 6.67 -1.93
C PHE A 326 25.48 5.14 -1.76
N LYS A 327 26.07 4.38 -2.70
CA LYS A 327 26.06 2.91 -2.65
C LYS A 327 26.73 2.36 -1.38
N SER A 328 27.84 2.97 -0.95
CA SER A 328 28.56 2.55 0.26
C SER A 328 27.75 2.80 1.52
N LEU A 329 27.05 3.95 1.60
CA LEU A 329 26.17 4.31 2.72
C LEU A 329 24.97 3.39 2.79
N GLN A 330 24.35 3.08 1.66
CA GLN A 330 23.24 2.12 1.58
C GLN A 330 23.68 0.71 2.04
N ARG A 331 24.86 0.24 1.59
CA ARG A 331 25.42 -1.06 1.98
C ARG A 331 25.71 -1.12 3.48
N ILE A 332 26.41 -0.11 4.03
CA ILE A 332 26.78 -0.13 5.45
C ILE A 332 25.56 0.01 6.35
N GLY A 333 24.57 0.83 5.94
CA GLY A 333 23.30 0.96 6.63
C GLY A 333 22.55 -0.36 6.69
N SER A 334 22.50 -1.11 5.58
CA SER A 334 21.86 -2.43 5.54
C SER A 334 22.58 -3.49 6.35
N THR A 335 23.78 -3.26 6.86
CA THR A 335 24.45 -4.16 7.83
C THR A 335 24.02 -3.90 9.27
N GLY A 336 23.47 -2.70 9.55
CA GLY A 336 23.16 -2.23 10.90
C GLY A 336 24.38 -1.75 11.71
N ILE A 337 25.57 -1.68 11.09
CA ILE A 337 26.76 -1.10 11.72
C ILE A 337 26.56 0.39 11.94
N LEU A 338 26.04 1.09 10.91
CA LEU A 338 25.59 2.48 11.02
C LEU A 338 24.06 2.49 10.93
N LYS A 339 23.42 2.96 11.97
CA LYS A 339 21.97 2.97 12.10
C LYS A 339 21.44 4.35 11.78
N GLY A 340 20.45 4.45 10.88
CA GLY A 340 19.71 5.66 10.65
C GLY A 340 18.72 5.94 11.78
N ILE A 341 18.22 7.18 11.82
CA ILE A 341 17.18 7.62 12.76
C ILE A 341 15.89 7.80 11.99
N GLY A 342 14.87 6.99 12.33
CA GLY A 342 13.53 7.12 11.79
C GLY A 342 12.70 8.12 12.58
N LYS A 343 11.84 8.87 11.89
CA LYS A 343 10.83 9.76 12.47
C LYS A 343 9.54 9.65 11.67
N SER A 344 8.41 9.68 12.37
CA SER A 344 7.12 9.90 11.74
C SER A 344 6.86 11.40 11.66
N VAL A 345 6.54 11.90 10.45
CA VAL A 345 6.30 13.32 10.20
C VAL A 345 5.11 13.43 9.23
N ASP A 346 3.93 13.70 9.77
CA ASP A 346 2.69 13.83 9.01
C ASP A 346 2.47 12.65 8.02
N TRP A 347 2.30 12.94 6.73
CA TRP A 347 2.07 11.97 5.67
C TRP A 347 3.35 11.42 5.04
N SER A 348 4.52 11.93 5.45
CA SER A 348 5.82 11.57 4.88
C SER A 348 6.77 11.21 6.00
N ASN A 349 6.88 9.93 6.29
CA ASN A 349 7.84 9.43 7.25
C ASN A 349 9.26 9.71 6.80
N GLN A 350 10.17 9.81 7.72
CA GLN A 350 11.55 10.20 7.47
C GLN A 350 12.53 9.20 8.07
N MET A 351 13.66 9.02 7.42
CA MET A 351 14.86 8.36 7.96
C MET A 351 16.10 9.18 7.59
N TRP A 352 16.97 9.38 8.56
CA TRP A 352 18.18 10.18 8.41
C TRP A 352 19.41 9.34 8.74
N PHE A 353 20.44 9.41 7.90
CA PHE A 353 21.73 8.76 8.16
C PHE A 353 22.55 9.53 9.20
N ARG A 354 22.58 10.85 9.08
CA ARG A 354 23.33 11.79 9.95
C ARG A 354 24.81 11.51 10.03
N ALA A 355 25.50 11.63 8.90
CA ALA A 355 26.92 11.40 8.78
C ALA A 355 27.80 12.24 9.74
N ASP A 356 27.29 13.37 10.18
CA ASP A 356 27.90 14.31 11.13
C ASP A 356 27.75 13.91 12.62
N THR A 357 26.98 12.86 12.90
CA THR A 357 26.74 12.39 14.26
C THR A 357 27.95 11.57 14.76
N CYS A 358 28.32 11.76 16.02
CA CYS A 358 29.44 11.04 16.64
C CYS A 358 29.17 9.53 16.69
N LEU A 359 29.98 8.73 15.99
CA LEU A 359 29.83 7.27 15.87
C LEU A 359 30.05 6.54 17.20
N LEU A 360 30.71 7.15 18.19
CA LEU A 360 30.96 6.52 19.49
C LEU A 360 29.70 6.14 20.27
N TYR A 361 28.59 6.81 19.98
CA TYR A 361 27.30 6.55 20.64
C TYR A 361 26.30 5.74 19.77
N THR A 362 26.58 5.55 18.48
CA THR A 362 25.65 4.95 17.53
C THR A 362 26.10 3.59 17.01
N SER A 363 27.39 3.25 17.13
CA SER A 363 27.93 1.95 16.74
C SER A 363 28.36 1.14 17.96
N PRO A 364 27.94 -0.12 18.11
CA PRO A 364 28.52 -0.98 19.12
C PRO A 364 30.01 -1.14 18.85
N SER A 365 30.82 -1.00 19.89
CA SER A 365 32.25 -1.29 19.81
C SER A 365 32.41 -2.76 19.40
N PRO A 366 33.45 -3.12 18.58
CA PRO A 366 33.78 -4.51 18.36
C PRO A 366 34.07 -5.31 19.65
N ARG A 367 34.27 -4.61 20.78
CA ARG A 367 34.47 -5.22 22.09
C ARG A 367 33.13 -5.51 22.83
N ASP A 368 32.03 -4.89 22.42
CA ASP A 368 30.71 -5.06 23.10
C ASP A 368 30.03 -6.39 22.74
N GLY A 369 30.58 -7.16 21.79
CA GLY A 369 30.16 -8.51 21.43
C GLY A 369 30.97 -9.64 22.09
N LEU A 370 31.86 -9.33 23.04
CA LEU A 370 32.72 -10.28 23.76
C LEU A 370 32.39 -10.37 25.27
N LEU A 371 31.26 -9.86 25.70
CA LEU A 371 30.75 -10.03 27.06
C LEU A 371 29.50 -10.87 27.07
#